data_f0ea27a259d60996f8c6a003ac7de737
#
_entry.id   f0ea27a259d60996f8c6a003ac7de737
#
_cell.length_a   1.000
_cell.length_b   1.000
_cell.length_c   1.000
_cell.angle_alpha   90.00
_cell.angle_beta   90.00
_cell.angle_gamma   90.00
#
_symmetry.space_group_name_H-M   'P 1'
#
loop_
_entity.id
_entity.type
_entity.pdbx_description
1 polymer ?
#
loop_
_entity_poly.entity_id
_entity_poly.type
_entity_poly.pdbx_seq_one_letter_code
_entity_poly.pdbx_strand_id
1 'polypeptide(L)'
;MPTKHRNFNTRAIHAGQVPDPLTGAIIAPVYTASTYVQEGIGKNKGFVYSRTANPTRLTLEACLADIEGAQAAFAFPSGLAAATVLELMDAGSHLVVHDDLYGGIYRLFADVRRRSSGHQVSFVDFSDLDSVRKSIKEETKMLWFETPSNPLLQIVDLEKIAALSKSTKAISVCDNTFASPYCQRPLEHGIDMVVHSATKFLNGHSDLLAGVAAISGYAPEGMVDQLRFLQNALGSVLSPNDCATLLRSLKTLPVRMERHFHNAECIANFLY
;
A
#
# COMPACT_ATOMS: atom_id res chain seq x y z
N MET A 1 -1.93 -2.20 24.11
CA MET A 1 -1.31 -3.54 24.27
C MET A 1 -0.63 -3.89 22.97
N PRO A 2 0.59 -4.44 22.95
CA PRO A 2 1.27 -4.78 21.70
C PRO A 2 0.47 -5.84 20.95
N THR A 3 0.17 -5.58 19.68
CA THR A 3 -0.65 -6.44 18.80
C THR A 3 0.15 -7.58 18.15
N LYS A 4 1.49 -7.53 18.19
CA LYS A 4 2.41 -8.46 17.52
C LYS A 4 2.23 -9.96 17.81
N HIS A 5 1.53 -10.34 18.87
CA HIS A 5 1.29 -11.75 19.23
C HIS A 5 -0.16 -12.21 18.95
N ARG A 6 -0.99 -11.38 18.32
CA ARG A 6 -2.37 -11.73 18.01
C ARG A 6 -2.49 -12.34 16.63
N ASN A 7 -3.43 -13.29 16.47
CA ASN A 7 -3.81 -13.83 15.17
C ASN A 7 -4.28 -12.70 14.24
N PHE A 8 -4.06 -12.85 12.92
CA PHE A 8 -4.44 -11.88 11.89
C PHE A 8 -5.90 -11.42 12.02
N ASN A 9 -6.84 -12.35 12.25
CA ASN A 9 -8.26 -12.04 12.38
C ASN A 9 -8.53 -11.06 13.54
N THR A 10 -7.84 -11.22 14.67
CA THR A 10 -7.93 -10.32 15.81
C THR A 10 -7.27 -8.96 15.51
N ARG A 11 -6.17 -8.95 14.77
CA ARG A 11 -5.47 -7.73 14.34
C ARG A 11 -6.35 -6.91 13.40
N ALA A 12 -7.00 -7.53 12.41
CA ALA A 12 -7.90 -6.87 11.47
C ALA A 12 -9.08 -6.14 12.18
N ILE A 13 -9.49 -6.63 13.37
CA ILE A 13 -10.58 -6.00 14.16
C ILE A 13 -10.06 -4.86 15.06
N HIS A 14 -8.89 -5.02 15.67
CA HIS A 14 -8.45 -4.18 16.79
C HIS A 14 -7.23 -3.30 16.52
N ALA A 15 -6.44 -3.61 15.50
CA ALA A 15 -5.20 -2.88 15.24
C ALA A 15 -5.46 -1.40 14.95
N GLY A 16 -4.57 -0.53 15.45
CA GLY A 16 -4.66 0.92 15.26
C GLY A 16 -5.79 1.61 16.03
N GLN A 17 -6.71 0.86 16.63
CA GLN A 17 -7.90 1.40 17.32
C GLN A 17 -7.74 1.32 18.84
N VAL A 18 -7.95 2.46 19.48
CA VAL A 18 -8.08 2.56 20.95
C VAL A 18 -9.44 3.18 21.26
N PRO A 19 -10.12 2.77 22.36
CA PRO A 19 -11.35 3.43 22.79
C PRO A 19 -11.14 4.93 22.97
N ASP A 20 -12.15 5.73 22.58
CA ASP A 20 -12.10 7.18 22.76
C ASP A 20 -11.94 7.55 24.24
N PRO A 21 -10.89 8.30 24.62
CA PRO A 21 -10.64 8.62 26.02
C PRO A 21 -11.71 9.53 26.66
N LEU A 22 -12.48 10.26 25.85
CA LEU A 22 -13.52 11.16 26.37
C LEU A 22 -14.84 10.44 26.65
N THR A 23 -15.22 9.51 25.76
CA THR A 23 -16.56 8.88 25.79
C THR A 23 -16.51 7.38 26.07
N GLY A 24 -15.35 6.75 25.94
CA GLY A 24 -15.20 5.29 25.98
C GLY A 24 -15.72 4.58 24.73
N ALA A 25 -16.04 5.30 23.65
CA ALA A 25 -16.52 4.70 22.41
C ALA A 25 -15.48 3.71 21.86
N ILE A 26 -15.95 2.50 21.52
CA ILE A 26 -15.09 1.42 21.00
C ILE A 26 -14.61 1.71 19.56
N ILE A 27 -15.46 2.36 18.75
CA ILE A 27 -15.10 2.80 17.41
C ILE A 27 -14.47 4.19 17.50
N ALA A 28 -13.34 4.38 16.84
CA ALA A 28 -12.68 5.69 16.79
C ALA A 28 -13.62 6.75 16.17
N PRO A 29 -13.73 7.94 16.78
CA PRO A 29 -14.52 9.04 16.22
C PRO A 29 -14.04 9.45 14.82
N VAL A 30 -14.97 9.95 13.98
CA VAL A 30 -14.64 10.49 12.67
C VAL A 30 -14.41 12.00 12.78
N TYR A 31 -13.17 12.42 12.56
CA TYR A 31 -12.75 13.83 12.61
C TYR A 31 -12.81 14.44 11.20
N THR A 32 -13.88 15.17 10.91
CA THR A 32 -14.07 15.85 9.60
C THR A 32 -13.48 17.26 9.56
N ALA A 33 -12.93 17.73 10.69
CA ALA A 33 -12.34 19.07 10.77
C ALA A 33 -11.16 19.22 9.81
N SER A 34 -11.13 20.32 9.06
CA SER A 34 -10.00 20.67 8.18
C SER A 34 -8.83 21.30 8.97
N THR A 35 -9.13 22.06 10.01
CA THR A 35 -8.18 22.83 10.83
C THR A 35 -8.39 22.57 12.31
N TYR A 36 -7.35 22.82 13.11
CA TYR A 36 -7.34 22.57 14.55
C TYR A 36 -6.84 23.82 15.28
N VAL A 37 -7.41 24.08 16.48
CA VAL A 37 -6.99 25.22 17.31
C VAL A 37 -5.54 25.02 17.77
N GLN A 38 -4.76 26.09 17.65
CA GLN A 38 -3.42 26.16 18.18
C GLN A 38 -3.38 27.11 19.38
N GLU A 39 -2.66 26.74 20.43
CA GLU A 39 -2.51 27.53 21.66
C GLU A 39 -1.50 28.67 21.51
N GLY A 40 -0.73 28.67 20.43
CA GLY A 40 0.27 29.68 20.05
C GLY A 40 1.08 29.21 18.84
N ILE A 41 2.02 30.02 18.36
CA ILE A 41 2.88 29.67 17.22
C ILE A 41 3.66 28.38 17.54
N GLY A 42 3.42 27.33 16.74
CA GLY A 42 4.03 26.02 16.92
C GLY A 42 3.51 25.20 18.10
N LYS A 43 2.54 25.70 18.85
CA LYS A 43 1.94 25.01 20.01
C LYS A 43 0.58 24.42 19.63
N ASN A 44 0.54 23.10 19.37
CA ASN A 44 -0.65 22.37 18.99
C ASN A 44 -0.70 21.00 19.69
N LYS A 45 -1.84 20.31 19.58
CA LYS A 45 -2.08 18.97 20.17
C LYS A 45 -1.70 17.83 19.22
N GLY A 46 -0.74 18.04 18.31
CA GLY A 46 -0.32 17.07 17.27
C GLY A 46 -1.05 17.23 15.93
N PHE A 47 -2.04 18.12 15.87
CA PHE A 47 -2.82 18.37 14.67
C PHE A 47 -2.90 19.86 14.37
N VAL A 48 -2.73 20.22 13.10
CA VAL A 48 -2.79 21.60 12.60
C VAL A 48 -3.76 21.69 11.42
N TYR A 49 -3.62 20.77 10.48
CA TYR A 49 -4.37 20.73 9.24
C TYR A 49 -4.56 19.29 8.74
N SER A 50 -5.78 18.93 8.34
CA SER A 50 -6.15 17.54 8.01
C SER A 50 -5.39 16.94 6.84
N ARG A 51 -4.92 17.75 5.87
CA ARG A 51 -4.05 17.25 4.80
C ARG A 51 -2.75 16.71 5.37
N THR A 52 -2.15 17.40 6.35
CA THR A 52 -0.90 16.98 6.99
C THR A 52 -1.13 15.79 7.92
N ALA A 53 -2.10 15.90 8.84
CA ALA A 53 -2.46 14.84 9.77
C ALA A 53 -3.94 14.93 10.15
N ASN A 54 -4.62 13.77 10.16
CA ASN A 54 -6.01 13.65 10.60
C ASN A 54 -6.14 12.43 11.52
N PRO A 55 -6.77 12.51 12.70
CA PRO A 55 -6.86 11.41 13.66
C PRO A 55 -7.48 10.14 13.06
N THR A 56 -8.54 10.28 12.25
CA THR A 56 -9.23 9.15 11.63
C THR A 56 -8.33 8.46 10.58
N ARG A 57 -7.61 9.24 9.76
CA ARG A 57 -6.66 8.69 8.78
C ARG A 57 -5.51 7.99 9.48
N LEU A 58 -4.94 8.57 10.53
CA LEU A 58 -3.86 7.92 11.29
C LEU A 58 -4.30 6.60 11.93
N THR A 59 -5.56 6.51 12.41
CA THR A 59 -6.13 5.26 12.94
C THR A 59 -6.19 4.18 11.86
N LEU A 60 -6.64 4.51 10.65
CA LEU A 60 -6.64 3.60 9.52
C LEU A 60 -5.22 3.19 9.11
N GLU A 61 -4.31 4.15 8.97
CA GLU A 61 -2.91 3.92 8.58
C GLU A 61 -2.20 3.02 9.60
N ALA A 62 -2.45 3.20 10.89
CA ALA A 62 -1.94 2.32 11.95
C ALA A 62 -2.51 0.89 11.85
N CYS A 63 -3.79 0.73 11.52
CA CYS A 63 -4.39 -0.59 11.29
C CYS A 63 -3.76 -1.27 10.07
N LEU A 64 -3.62 -0.56 8.95
CA LEU A 64 -3.01 -1.07 7.72
C LEU A 64 -1.55 -1.47 7.94
N ALA A 65 -0.77 -0.64 8.63
CA ALA A 65 0.61 -0.96 8.96
C ALA A 65 0.71 -2.25 9.81
N ASP A 66 -0.18 -2.40 10.80
CA ASP A 66 -0.19 -3.60 11.65
C ASP A 66 -0.51 -4.86 10.82
N ILE A 67 -1.59 -4.87 10.02
CA ILE A 67 -2.01 -6.08 9.28
C ILE A 67 -1.06 -6.45 8.15
N GLU A 68 -0.33 -5.48 7.56
CA GLU A 68 0.71 -5.72 6.56
C GLU A 68 2.06 -6.14 7.18
N GLY A 69 2.24 -5.95 8.49
CA GLY A 69 3.56 -6.11 9.13
C GLY A 69 4.53 -4.99 8.78
N ALA A 70 4.03 -3.82 8.43
CA ALA A 70 4.79 -2.66 8.00
C ALA A 70 5.30 -1.81 9.17
N GLN A 71 6.34 -1.02 8.91
CA GLN A 71 6.79 0.06 9.78
C GLN A 71 5.81 1.23 9.78
N ALA A 72 5.27 1.56 8.59
CA ALA A 72 4.28 2.61 8.39
C ALA A 72 3.40 2.29 7.18
N ALA A 73 2.17 2.81 7.18
CA ALA A 73 1.29 2.80 6.02
C ALA A 73 0.69 4.19 5.78
N PHE A 74 0.28 4.43 4.54
CA PHE A 74 -0.26 5.70 4.05
C PHE A 74 -1.52 5.44 3.25
N ALA A 75 -2.58 6.20 3.53
CA ALA A 75 -3.87 6.07 2.86
C ALA A 75 -4.09 7.17 1.81
N PHE A 76 -4.39 6.75 0.59
CA PHE A 76 -4.53 7.57 -0.61
C PHE A 76 -5.95 7.50 -1.18
N PRO A 77 -6.39 8.49 -1.99
CA PRO A 77 -7.75 8.54 -2.54
C PRO A 77 -8.01 7.52 -3.68
N SER A 78 -6.99 6.78 -4.12
CA SER A 78 -7.15 5.67 -5.08
C SER A 78 -5.89 4.80 -5.12
N GLY A 79 -5.99 3.60 -5.71
CA GLY A 79 -4.81 2.76 -5.97
C GLY A 79 -3.77 3.45 -6.84
N LEU A 80 -4.20 4.20 -7.89
CA LEU A 80 -3.28 5.00 -8.70
C LEU A 80 -2.63 6.14 -7.91
N ALA A 81 -3.33 6.74 -6.96
CA ALA A 81 -2.76 7.75 -6.08
C ALA A 81 -1.69 7.16 -5.13
N ALA A 82 -1.80 5.86 -4.77
CA ALA A 82 -0.74 5.18 -4.03
C ALA A 82 0.57 5.08 -4.83
N ALA A 83 0.52 5.18 -6.17
CA ALA A 83 1.72 5.30 -7.00
C ALA A 83 2.50 6.63 -6.77
N THR A 84 2.08 7.48 -5.82
CA THR A 84 2.92 8.56 -5.25
C THR A 84 4.30 8.06 -4.80
N VAL A 85 4.44 6.77 -4.49
CA VAL A 85 5.75 6.15 -4.20
C VAL A 85 6.77 6.31 -5.35
N LEU A 86 6.32 6.58 -6.57
CA LEU A 86 7.20 6.89 -7.69
C LEU A 86 7.98 8.20 -7.51
N GLU A 87 7.45 9.14 -6.75
CA GLU A 87 8.12 10.40 -6.43
C GLU A 87 9.31 10.22 -5.45
N LEU A 88 9.53 9.02 -4.93
CA LEU A 88 10.75 8.66 -4.21
C LEU A 88 11.98 8.58 -5.12
N MET A 89 11.78 8.59 -6.43
CA MET A 89 12.84 8.51 -7.43
C MET A 89 13.10 9.87 -8.08
N ASP A 90 14.36 10.12 -8.41
CA ASP A 90 14.76 11.28 -9.20
C ASP A 90 14.26 11.18 -10.65
N ALA A 91 14.05 12.34 -11.28
CA ALA A 91 13.70 12.40 -12.70
C ALA A 91 14.77 11.70 -13.57
N GLY A 92 14.31 11.01 -14.59
CA GLY A 92 15.18 10.22 -15.48
C GLY A 92 15.55 8.82 -14.97
N SER A 93 15.17 8.47 -13.75
CA SER A 93 15.41 7.12 -13.19
C SER A 93 14.83 6.01 -14.07
N HIS A 94 15.48 4.84 -14.05
CA HIS A 94 15.00 3.63 -14.72
C HIS A 94 14.20 2.74 -13.75
N LEU A 95 13.10 2.18 -14.27
CA LEU A 95 12.25 1.19 -13.60
C LEU A 95 12.24 -0.10 -14.39
N VAL A 96 12.27 -1.23 -13.70
CA VAL A 96 11.90 -2.53 -14.25
C VAL A 96 10.52 -2.88 -13.72
N VAL A 97 9.59 -3.12 -14.61
CA VAL A 97 8.16 -3.23 -14.31
C VAL A 97 7.61 -4.52 -14.90
N HIS A 98 6.76 -5.22 -14.15
CA HIS A 98 6.07 -6.41 -14.63
C HIS A 98 5.25 -6.07 -15.89
N ASP A 99 5.31 -6.91 -16.90
CA ASP A 99 4.59 -6.69 -18.17
C ASP A 99 3.11 -7.04 -18.09
N ASP A 100 2.73 -7.96 -17.19
CA ASP A 100 1.34 -8.26 -16.83
C ASP A 100 0.95 -7.49 -15.56
N LEU A 101 0.34 -6.32 -15.75
CA LEU A 101 -0.05 -5.42 -14.65
C LEU A 101 -1.31 -4.62 -14.98
N TYR A 102 -1.92 -4.06 -13.95
CA TYR A 102 -3.10 -3.22 -14.10
C TYR A 102 -2.89 -2.10 -15.13
N GLY A 103 -3.78 -2.02 -16.13
CA GLY A 103 -3.65 -1.07 -17.24
C GLY A 103 -3.58 0.41 -16.85
N GLY A 104 -4.07 0.78 -15.63
CA GLY A 104 -3.91 2.12 -15.09
C GLY A 104 -2.47 2.44 -14.71
N ILE A 105 -1.76 1.49 -14.13
CA ILE A 105 -0.34 1.58 -13.79
C ILE A 105 0.50 1.60 -15.08
N TYR A 106 0.17 0.75 -16.06
CA TYR A 106 0.83 0.78 -17.36
C TYR A 106 0.79 2.18 -17.97
N ARG A 107 -0.42 2.78 -18.09
CA ARG A 107 -0.58 4.15 -18.63
C ARG A 107 0.20 5.19 -17.82
N LEU A 108 0.21 5.05 -16.50
CA LEU A 108 0.96 5.96 -15.64
C LEU A 108 2.46 5.93 -15.97
N PHE A 109 3.03 4.75 -16.13
CA PHE A 109 4.46 4.57 -16.40
C PHE A 109 4.82 4.91 -17.84
N ALA A 110 4.12 4.28 -18.81
CA ALA A 110 4.46 4.38 -20.23
C ALA A 110 4.16 5.76 -20.83
N ASP A 111 3.05 6.39 -20.42
CA ASP A 111 2.57 7.61 -21.07
C ASP A 111 2.80 8.85 -20.20
N VAL A 112 2.46 8.79 -18.91
CA VAL A 112 2.49 9.98 -18.06
C VAL A 112 3.89 10.24 -17.54
N ARG A 113 4.49 9.30 -16.81
CA ARG A 113 5.78 9.51 -16.11
C ARG A 113 6.96 9.55 -17.06
N ARG A 114 6.92 8.81 -18.14
CA ARG A 114 7.90 8.94 -19.22
C ARG A 114 7.97 10.38 -19.75
N ARG A 115 6.82 11.03 -19.93
CA ARG A 115 6.74 12.41 -20.41
C ARG A 115 7.05 13.45 -19.33
N SER A 116 6.47 13.29 -18.13
CA SER A 116 6.52 14.33 -17.08
C SER A 116 7.81 14.31 -16.27
N SER A 117 8.39 13.14 -16.06
CA SER A 117 9.58 12.93 -15.22
C SER A 117 10.76 12.32 -15.98
N GLY A 118 10.59 12.00 -17.27
CA GLY A 118 11.65 11.39 -18.10
C GLY A 118 12.01 9.96 -17.68
N HIS A 119 11.19 9.29 -16.87
CA HIS A 119 11.46 7.93 -16.41
C HIS A 119 11.60 6.97 -17.60
N GLN A 120 12.59 6.10 -17.51
CA GLN A 120 12.78 4.99 -18.44
C GLN A 120 12.17 3.74 -17.83
N VAL A 121 11.37 3.00 -18.61
CA VAL A 121 10.66 1.81 -18.12
C VAL A 121 10.97 0.62 -19.03
N SER A 122 11.41 -0.48 -18.42
CA SER A 122 11.51 -1.80 -19.05
C SER A 122 10.39 -2.69 -18.53
N PHE A 123 9.46 -3.08 -19.41
CA PHE A 123 8.42 -4.05 -19.08
C PHE A 123 8.95 -5.46 -19.35
N VAL A 124 8.88 -6.34 -18.35
CA VAL A 124 9.43 -7.70 -18.41
C VAL A 124 8.58 -8.69 -17.62
N ASP A 125 8.65 -9.96 -17.99
CA ASP A 125 8.01 -11.05 -17.24
C ASP A 125 8.75 -11.27 -15.91
N PHE A 126 8.09 -10.99 -14.79
CA PHE A 126 8.65 -11.22 -13.43
C PHE A 126 8.57 -12.67 -12.96
N SER A 127 7.88 -13.54 -13.69
CA SER A 127 7.96 -14.99 -13.46
C SER A 127 9.31 -15.57 -13.93
N ASP A 128 9.98 -14.89 -14.88
CA ASP A 128 11.34 -15.18 -15.35
C ASP A 128 12.37 -14.25 -14.70
N LEU A 129 12.96 -14.71 -13.60
CA LEU A 129 13.96 -13.94 -12.86
C LEU A 129 15.19 -13.54 -13.69
N ASP A 130 15.56 -14.34 -14.69
CA ASP A 130 16.70 -14.02 -15.56
C ASP A 130 16.37 -12.87 -16.52
N SER A 131 15.14 -12.77 -17.00
CA SER A 131 14.65 -11.62 -17.74
C SER A 131 14.66 -10.35 -16.90
N VAL A 132 14.19 -10.43 -15.66
CA VAL A 132 14.27 -9.30 -14.70
C VAL A 132 15.71 -8.86 -14.51
N ARG A 133 16.61 -9.81 -14.22
CA ARG A 133 18.05 -9.52 -13.98
C ARG A 133 18.73 -8.87 -15.17
N LYS A 134 18.46 -9.33 -16.39
CA LYS A 134 19.03 -8.77 -17.63
C LYS A 134 18.54 -7.35 -17.92
N SER A 135 17.36 -6.99 -17.42
CA SER A 135 16.75 -5.67 -17.63
C SER A 135 17.21 -4.61 -16.64
N ILE A 136 17.91 -5.01 -15.58
CA ILE A 136 18.46 -4.09 -14.59
C ILE A 136 19.67 -3.37 -15.16
N LYS A 137 19.70 -2.05 -14.97
CA LYS A 137 20.78 -1.13 -15.35
C LYS A 137 21.32 -0.44 -14.10
N GLU A 138 22.41 0.30 -14.24
CA GLU A 138 22.98 1.10 -13.15
C GLU A 138 21.99 2.15 -12.63
N GLU A 139 21.20 2.74 -13.54
CA GLU A 139 20.19 3.74 -13.24
C GLU A 139 18.87 3.15 -12.71
N THR A 140 18.74 1.82 -12.58
CA THR A 140 17.53 1.18 -12.06
C THR A 140 17.36 1.54 -10.59
N LYS A 141 16.23 2.18 -10.26
CA LYS A 141 15.89 2.61 -8.89
C LYS A 141 14.69 1.87 -8.31
N MET A 142 13.89 1.21 -9.15
CA MET A 142 12.69 0.53 -8.70
C MET A 142 12.41 -0.75 -9.51
N LEU A 143 11.99 -1.81 -8.80
CA LEU A 143 11.39 -3.03 -9.34
C LEU A 143 9.92 -3.00 -8.93
N TRP A 144 9.01 -2.85 -9.89
CA TRP A 144 7.57 -2.80 -9.66
C TRP A 144 6.90 -4.04 -10.24
N PHE A 145 6.17 -4.78 -9.42
CA PHE A 145 5.47 -5.98 -9.87
C PHE A 145 4.15 -6.20 -9.16
N GLU A 146 3.30 -7.01 -9.76
CA GLU A 146 2.00 -7.45 -9.25
C GLU A 146 2.04 -8.97 -9.04
N THR A 147 1.54 -9.46 -7.89
CA THR A 147 1.41 -10.92 -7.68
C THR A 147 0.31 -11.25 -6.68
N PRO A 148 -0.73 -12.03 -7.09
CA PRO A 148 -1.04 -12.44 -8.47
C PRO A 148 -1.27 -11.24 -9.38
N SER A 149 -0.82 -11.32 -10.65
CA SER A 149 -0.92 -10.22 -11.61
C SER A 149 -2.35 -10.08 -12.19
N ASN A 150 -2.63 -8.95 -12.84
CA ASN A 150 -3.90 -8.68 -13.51
C ASN A 150 -3.67 -8.36 -15.00
N PRO A 151 -4.18 -9.18 -15.98
CA PRO A 151 -5.24 -10.18 -15.80
C PRO A 151 -4.80 -11.64 -15.74
N LEU A 152 -3.52 -11.97 -15.97
CA LEU A 152 -3.10 -13.36 -16.23
C LEU A 152 -2.84 -14.18 -14.95
N LEU A 153 -2.92 -13.57 -13.76
CA LEU A 153 -2.71 -14.23 -12.46
C LEU A 153 -1.31 -14.88 -12.34
N GLN A 154 -0.30 -14.28 -12.95
CA GLN A 154 1.08 -14.73 -12.81
C GLN A 154 1.55 -14.61 -11.37
N ILE A 155 2.33 -15.59 -10.92
CA ILE A 155 2.89 -15.63 -9.57
C ILE A 155 4.37 -15.33 -9.62
N VAL A 156 4.81 -14.40 -8.76
CA VAL A 156 6.19 -13.95 -8.63
C VAL A 156 6.80 -14.48 -7.34
N ASP A 157 8.04 -14.96 -7.40
CA ASP A 157 8.80 -15.39 -6.22
C ASP A 157 9.30 -14.14 -5.44
N LEU A 158 8.62 -13.82 -4.35
CA LEU A 158 8.90 -12.64 -3.53
C LEU A 158 10.32 -12.62 -2.98
N GLU A 159 10.83 -13.76 -2.50
CA GLU A 159 12.15 -13.84 -1.85
C GLU A 159 13.26 -13.61 -2.87
N LYS A 160 13.12 -14.16 -4.08
CA LYS A 160 14.10 -13.94 -5.16
C LYS A 160 14.11 -12.49 -5.63
N ILE A 161 12.93 -11.85 -5.77
CA ILE A 161 12.88 -10.43 -6.12
C ILE A 161 13.44 -9.56 -5.00
N ALA A 162 13.15 -9.85 -3.73
CA ALA A 162 13.72 -9.14 -2.60
C ALA A 162 15.26 -9.26 -2.55
N ALA A 163 15.81 -10.44 -2.82
CA ALA A 163 17.25 -10.64 -2.89
C ALA A 163 17.89 -9.85 -4.05
N LEU A 164 17.22 -9.84 -5.22
CA LEU A 164 17.67 -9.09 -6.39
C LEU A 164 17.64 -7.57 -6.14
N SER A 165 16.55 -7.05 -5.57
CA SER A 165 16.38 -5.66 -5.18
C SER A 165 17.52 -5.20 -4.26
N LYS A 166 17.81 -5.96 -3.19
CA LYS A 166 18.90 -5.67 -2.26
C LYS A 166 20.28 -5.63 -2.94
N SER A 167 20.53 -6.55 -3.87
CA SER A 167 21.83 -6.63 -4.57
C SER A 167 22.06 -5.44 -5.51
N THR A 168 21.00 -4.86 -6.04
CA THR A 168 21.02 -3.74 -7.02
C THR A 168 20.74 -2.39 -6.39
N LYS A 169 20.37 -2.35 -5.10
CA LYS A 169 19.92 -1.14 -4.37
C LYS A 169 18.69 -0.47 -4.99
N ALA A 170 17.92 -1.20 -5.80
CA ALA A 170 16.64 -0.74 -6.31
C ALA A 170 15.56 -0.98 -5.24
N ILE A 171 14.57 -0.13 -5.14
CA ILE A 171 13.42 -0.29 -4.24
C ILE A 171 12.49 -1.34 -4.86
N SER A 172 12.10 -2.36 -4.10
CA SER A 172 11.09 -3.33 -4.51
C SER A 172 9.69 -2.89 -4.09
N VAL A 173 8.75 -2.82 -5.05
CA VAL A 173 7.36 -2.46 -4.83
C VAL A 173 6.46 -3.57 -5.36
N CYS A 174 5.66 -4.16 -4.49
CA CYS A 174 4.69 -5.20 -4.83
C CYS A 174 3.27 -4.64 -4.77
N ASP A 175 2.53 -4.71 -5.86
CA ASP A 175 1.07 -4.54 -5.80
C ASP A 175 0.44 -5.85 -5.32
N ASN A 176 -0.08 -5.82 -4.09
CA ASN A 176 -0.66 -6.99 -3.41
C ASN A 176 -2.20 -6.93 -3.37
N THR A 177 -2.81 -6.21 -4.31
CA THR A 177 -4.26 -5.96 -4.34
C THR A 177 -5.09 -7.24 -4.34
N PHE A 178 -4.70 -8.25 -5.14
CA PHE A 178 -5.48 -9.49 -5.28
C PHE A 178 -5.31 -10.43 -4.08
N ALA A 179 -4.10 -10.64 -3.62
CA ALA A 179 -3.85 -11.52 -2.48
C ALA A 179 -4.36 -10.92 -1.16
N SER A 180 -4.25 -9.62 -0.98
CA SER A 180 -4.46 -8.89 0.27
C SER A 180 -3.53 -9.37 1.41
N PRO A 181 -3.38 -8.62 2.51
CA PRO A 181 -2.55 -9.06 3.64
C PRO A 181 -3.07 -10.30 4.37
N TYR A 182 -4.30 -10.71 4.07
CA TYR A 182 -4.84 -11.97 4.59
C TYR A 182 -4.14 -13.19 3.98
N CYS A 183 -3.93 -13.21 2.67
CA CYS A 183 -3.33 -14.32 1.96
C CYS A 183 -1.80 -14.21 1.90
N GLN A 184 -1.26 -13.03 1.64
CA GLN A 184 0.15 -12.79 1.38
C GLN A 184 0.60 -11.47 2.01
N ARG A 185 1.76 -11.47 2.65
CA ARG A 185 2.40 -10.25 3.21
C ARG A 185 3.81 -10.11 2.65
N PRO A 186 3.97 -9.44 1.50
CA PRO A 186 5.27 -9.35 0.81
C PRO A 186 6.38 -8.72 1.65
N LEU A 187 6.05 -7.83 2.58
CA LEU A 187 7.04 -7.22 3.48
C LEU A 187 7.73 -8.26 4.38
N GLU A 188 7.03 -9.33 4.78
CA GLU A 188 7.62 -10.43 5.57
C GLU A 188 8.63 -11.26 4.76
N HIS A 189 8.59 -11.18 3.42
CA HIS A 189 9.52 -11.82 2.48
C HIS A 189 10.65 -10.89 2.02
N GLY A 190 10.78 -9.72 2.63
CA GLY A 190 11.88 -8.79 2.39
C GLY A 190 11.66 -7.77 1.28
N ILE A 191 10.44 -7.63 0.77
CA ILE A 191 10.02 -6.55 -0.13
C ILE A 191 9.99 -5.22 0.64
N ASP A 192 10.43 -4.12 0.01
CA ASP A 192 10.54 -2.83 0.67
C ASP A 192 9.19 -2.15 0.85
N MET A 193 8.31 -2.25 -0.15
CA MET A 193 7.01 -1.58 -0.16
C MET A 193 5.93 -2.46 -0.74
N VAL A 194 4.73 -2.30 -0.20
CA VAL A 194 3.49 -2.88 -0.75
C VAL A 194 2.53 -1.76 -1.11
N VAL A 195 1.88 -1.87 -2.26
CA VAL A 195 0.78 -1.00 -2.66
C VAL A 195 -0.50 -1.81 -2.84
N HIS A 196 -1.64 -1.15 -2.64
CA HIS A 196 -2.96 -1.74 -2.87
C HIS A 196 -3.90 -0.74 -3.52
N SER A 197 -4.72 -1.21 -4.43
CA SER A 197 -6.03 -0.62 -4.65
C SER A 197 -6.97 -1.10 -3.54
N ALA A 198 -7.07 -0.31 -2.45
CA ALA A 198 -7.97 -0.65 -1.34
C ALA A 198 -9.45 -0.61 -1.73
N THR A 199 -9.78 -0.06 -2.89
CA THR A 199 -11.06 -0.13 -3.59
C THR A 199 -11.57 -1.58 -3.74
N LYS A 200 -10.65 -2.56 -3.82
CA LYS A 200 -10.94 -3.97 -4.11
C LYS A 200 -11.22 -4.74 -2.81
N PHE A 201 -10.48 -5.80 -2.54
CA PHE A 201 -10.75 -6.69 -1.42
C PHE A 201 -10.62 -6.05 -0.03
N LEU A 202 -9.70 -5.08 0.15
CA LEU A 202 -9.56 -4.40 1.44
C LEU A 202 -10.88 -3.73 1.85
N ASN A 203 -11.52 -3.01 0.94
CA ASN A 203 -12.87 -2.49 1.16
C ASN A 203 -13.95 -3.58 0.98
N GLY A 204 -14.00 -4.21 -0.20
CA GLY A 204 -14.87 -5.35 -0.49
C GLY A 204 -16.37 -5.05 -0.66
N HIS A 205 -16.79 -3.78 -0.66
CA HIS A 205 -18.19 -3.37 -0.69
C HIS A 205 -18.57 -2.48 -1.89
N SER A 206 -17.63 -2.20 -2.80
CA SER A 206 -17.85 -1.41 -4.04
C SER A 206 -18.42 0.00 -3.81
N ASP A 207 -18.15 0.61 -2.66
CA ASP A 207 -18.74 1.87 -2.21
C ASP A 207 -17.71 2.97 -1.92
N LEU A 208 -16.41 2.71 -2.13
CA LEU A 208 -15.35 3.73 -2.05
C LEU A 208 -14.17 3.47 -2.99
N LEU A 209 -13.45 4.53 -3.31
CA LEU A 209 -12.12 4.48 -3.92
C LEU A 209 -11.07 4.76 -2.85
N ALA A 210 -10.07 3.90 -2.76
CA ALA A 210 -8.93 4.12 -1.87
C ALA A 210 -7.68 3.41 -2.38
N GLY A 211 -6.52 3.90 -1.96
CA GLY A 211 -5.22 3.28 -2.16
C GLY A 211 -4.44 3.20 -0.86
N VAL A 212 -3.48 2.31 -0.81
CA VAL A 212 -2.57 2.15 0.33
C VAL A 212 -1.16 1.97 -0.18
N ALA A 213 -0.19 2.57 0.51
CA ALA A 213 1.22 2.17 0.43
C ALA A 213 1.70 1.85 1.83
N ALA A 214 2.38 0.71 1.99
CA ALA A 214 2.95 0.27 3.26
C ALA A 214 4.45 0.01 3.09
N ILE A 215 5.25 0.47 4.06
CA ILE A 215 6.72 0.44 4.01
C ILE A 215 7.23 -0.53 5.06
N SER A 216 8.14 -1.43 4.66
CA SER A 216 8.76 -2.39 5.55
C SER A 216 9.73 -1.73 6.54
N GLY A 217 10.04 -2.43 7.64
CA GLY A 217 11.12 -2.03 8.55
C GLY A 217 12.53 -2.22 7.97
N TYR A 218 12.65 -2.82 6.78
CA TYR A 218 13.91 -3.07 6.07
C TYR A 218 14.14 -2.10 4.92
N ALA A 219 13.14 -1.27 4.59
CA ALA A 219 13.25 -0.25 3.55
C ALA A 219 14.36 0.76 3.87
N PRO A 220 14.92 1.43 2.86
CA PRO A 220 15.95 2.46 3.06
C PRO A 220 15.54 3.50 4.11
N GLU A 221 16.54 3.92 4.92
CA GLU A 221 16.35 4.92 5.97
C GLU A 221 15.77 6.23 5.40
N GLY A 222 14.86 6.87 6.14
CA GLY A 222 14.22 8.12 5.73
C GLY A 222 13.03 7.96 4.77
N MET A 223 12.79 6.76 4.21
CA MET A 223 11.73 6.54 3.22
C MET A 223 10.34 6.85 3.78
N VAL A 224 10.06 6.52 5.04
CA VAL A 224 8.78 6.82 5.70
C VAL A 224 8.54 8.32 5.76
N ASP A 225 9.55 9.11 6.15
CA ASP A 225 9.41 10.56 6.27
C ASP A 225 9.31 11.23 4.89
N GLN A 226 10.05 10.71 3.91
CA GLN A 226 9.97 11.18 2.54
C GLN A 226 8.58 10.92 1.94
N LEU A 227 8.00 9.73 2.11
CA LEU A 227 6.66 9.45 1.61
C LEU A 227 5.58 10.25 2.35
N ARG A 228 5.74 10.48 3.65
CA ARG A 228 4.86 11.39 4.42
C ARG A 228 4.90 12.81 3.89
N PHE A 229 6.09 13.30 3.60
CA PHE A 229 6.27 14.61 2.97
C PHE A 229 5.60 14.67 1.59
N LEU A 230 5.82 13.68 0.74
CA LEU A 230 5.25 13.61 -0.61
C LEU A 230 3.72 13.52 -0.56
N GLN A 231 3.14 12.69 0.30
CA GLN A 231 1.68 12.60 0.47
C GLN A 231 1.09 13.97 0.82
N ASN A 232 1.71 14.68 1.77
CA ASN A 232 1.27 16.02 2.17
C ASN A 232 1.49 17.06 1.07
N ALA A 233 2.64 17.06 0.40
CA ALA A 233 3.00 18.04 -0.63
C ALA A 233 2.11 17.93 -1.88
N LEU A 234 1.84 16.70 -2.32
CA LEU A 234 0.97 16.40 -3.45
C LEU A 234 -0.53 16.50 -3.08
N GLY A 235 -0.86 16.54 -1.79
CA GLY A 235 -2.24 16.60 -1.30
C GLY A 235 -3.02 15.29 -1.51
N SER A 236 -2.32 14.19 -1.74
CA SER A 236 -2.91 12.88 -2.08
C SER A 236 -3.33 12.13 -0.82
N VAL A 237 -4.34 12.63 -0.10
CA VAL A 237 -4.81 12.10 1.19
C VAL A 237 -6.23 11.56 1.09
N LEU A 238 -6.49 10.41 1.70
CA LEU A 238 -7.85 9.85 1.79
C LEU A 238 -8.70 10.66 2.76
N SER A 239 -9.99 10.85 2.42
CA SER A 239 -10.93 11.58 3.26
C SER A 239 -11.18 10.88 4.60
N PRO A 240 -11.51 11.60 5.70
CA PRO A 240 -11.82 10.98 6.98
C PRO A 240 -13.00 9.99 6.92
N ASN A 241 -14.04 10.29 6.12
CA ASN A 241 -15.19 9.41 5.97
C ASN A 241 -14.81 8.10 5.28
N ASP A 242 -14.02 8.18 4.20
CA ASP A 242 -13.53 7.00 3.50
C ASP A 242 -12.55 6.20 4.37
N CYS A 243 -11.73 6.87 5.17
CA CYS A 243 -10.88 6.22 6.16
C CYS A 243 -11.70 5.40 7.17
N ALA A 244 -12.78 5.95 7.69
CA ALA A 244 -13.67 5.25 8.63
C ALA A 244 -14.39 4.07 7.96
N THR A 245 -14.86 4.25 6.72
CA THR A 245 -15.51 3.21 5.92
C THR A 245 -14.54 2.05 5.66
N LEU A 246 -13.33 2.35 5.20
CA LEU A 246 -12.31 1.33 4.96
C LEU A 246 -11.91 0.60 6.26
N LEU A 247 -11.70 1.33 7.35
CA LEU A 247 -11.38 0.76 8.65
C LEU A 247 -12.47 -0.22 9.15
N ARG A 248 -13.74 0.11 8.92
CA ARG A 248 -14.87 -0.79 9.19
C ARG A 248 -14.81 -2.04 8.31
N SER A 249 -14.53 -1.89 7.03
CA SER A 249 -14.49 -2.97 6.05
C SER A 249 -13.38 -3.99 6.34
N LEU A 250 -12.22 -3.52 6.83
CA LEU A 250 -11.09 -4.39 7.21
C LEU A 250 -11.46 -5.41 8.29
N LYS A 251 -12.43 -5.11 9.16
CA LYS A 251 -12.86 -6.03 10.23
C LYS A 251 -13.47 -7.34 9.71
N THR A 252 -13.97 -7.34 8.48
CA THR A 252 -14.54 -8.53 7.83
C THR A 252 -13.62 -9.10 6.74
N LEU A 253 -12.44 -8.53 6.53
CA LEU A 253 -11.50 -8.99 5.50
C LEU A 253 -11.22 -10.50 5.61
N PRO A 254 -10.89 -11.05 6.80
CA PRO A 254 -10.56 -12.47 6.91
C PRO A 254 -11.69 -13.39 6.42
N VAL A 255 -12.91 -13.19 6.92
CA VAL A 255 -14.07 -14.06 6.56
C VAL A 255 -14.47 -13.90 5.11
N ARG A 256 -14.29 -12.70 4.51
CA ARG A 256 -14.55 -12.47 3.08
C ARG A 256 -13.51 -13.17 2.21
N MET A 257 -12.23 -13.02 2.53
CA MET A 257 -11.14 -13.61 1.74
C MET A 257 -11.17 -15.15 1.82
N GLU A 258 -11.44 -15.73 2.99
CA GLU A 258 -11.63 -17.16 3.14
C GLU A 258 -12.74 -17.68 2.20
N ARG A 259 -13.87 -16.99 2.14
CA ARG A 259 -14.97 -17.36 1.25
C ARG A 259 -14.63 -17.16 -0.24
N HIS A 260 -13.95 -16.05 -0.59
CA HIS A 260 -13.51 -15.78 -1.96
C HIS A 260 -12.57 -16.88 -2.47
N PHE A 261 -11.58 -17.27 -1.68
CA PHE A 261 -10.64 -18.34 -2.08
C PHE A 261 -11.35 -19.69 -2.24
N HIS A 262 -12.19 -20.06 -1.29
CA HIS A 262 -12.99 -21.29 -1.40
C HIS A 262 -13.84 -21.30 -2.68
N ASN A 263 -14.54 -20.21 -2.97
CA ASN A 263 -15.36 -20.11 -4.18
C ASN A 263 -14.52 -20.18 -5.46
N ALA A 264 -13.37 -19.49 -5.48
CA ALA A 264 -12.45 -19.52 -6.62
C ALA A 264 -11.91 -20.94 -6.88
N GLU A 265 -11.53 -21.65 -5.81
CA GLU A 265 -11.07 -23.05 -5.91
C GLU A 265 -12.18 -23.98 -6.47
N CYS A 266 -13.42 -23.85 -5.96
CA CYS A 266 -14.54 -24.63 -6.48
C CYS A 266 -14.79 -24.36 -7.97
N ILE A 267 -14.73 -23.09 -8.40
CA ILE A 267 -14.94 -22.72 -9.81
C ILE A 267 -13.78 -23.23 -10.67
N ALA A 268 -12.53 -23.07 -10.23
CA ALA A 268 -11.37 -23.57 -10.95
C ALA A 268 -11.45 -25.09 -11.17
N ASN A 269 -11.77 -25.85 -10.12
CA ASN A 269 -11.94 -27.29 -10.22
C ASN A 269 -13.11 -27.72 -11.12
N PHE A 270 -14.16 -26.89 -11.21
CA PHE A 270 -15.28 -27.15 -12.13
C PHE A 270 -14.92 -26.89 -13.60
N LEU A 271 -14.05 -25.91 -13.87
CA LEU A 271 -13.65 -25.54 -15.22
C LEU A 271 -12.51 -26.41 -15.76
N TYR A 272 -11.72 -27.01 -14.89
CA TYR A 272 -10.62 -27.93 -15.24
C TYR A 272 -11.16 -29.33 -15.54
#